data_bad0600ce6076f1bee3af6ef353cb387
#
_entry.id   bad0600ce6076f1bee3af6ef353cb387
#
_cell.length_a   1.000
_cell.length_b   1.000
_cell.length_c   1.000
_cell.angle_alpha   90.00
_cell.angle_beta   90.00
_cell.angle_gamma   90.00
#
_symmetry.space_group_name_H-M   'P 1'
#
loop_
_entity.id
_entity.type
_entity.pdbx_description
1 polymer ?
#
loop_
_entity_poly.entity_id
_entity_poly.type
_entity_poly.pdbx_seq_one_letter_code
_entity_poly.pdbx_strand_id
1 'polypeptide(L)'
;MNAQTLDSQSLGTLFDSRMADPAIALLAQTTAAMRADPDYFHREDDVASGVFLTGEAPANLGDDALARALARIDEDAALDRRAALEVQGQDARMAELAALPSPLREAAFEALKTRSWTFGGFGIRRLALLNGDGTEAELMRVEPGFGAAPHDHQAEELTLIVTGAYDDGHGRYQSGDLSLAKPGFTHAPKAEMGEVCYLLAVTYGPPKFLGAFGVLQTALGFPWTPKAG
;
A
#
# COMPACT_ATOMS: atom_id res chain seq x y z
N MET A 1 -5.18 -22.83 4.11
CA MET A 1 -6.07 -21.64 4.21
C MET A 1 -5.63 -20.74 3.07
N ASN A 2 -6.53 -20.31 2.21
CA ASN A 2 -6.18 -19.55 1.01
C ASN A 2 -5.97 -18.08 1.40
N ALA A 3 -5.06 -17.38 0.72
CA ALA A 3 -5.12 -15.93 0.68
C ALA A 3 -6.49 -15.55 0.10
N GLN A 4 -7.19 -14.64 0.74
CA GLN A 4 -8.52 -14.25 0.33
C GLN A 4 -8.43 -12.86 -0.29
N THR A 5 -8.95 -12.71 -1.50
CA THR A 5 -9.34 -11.39 -1.98
C THR A 5 -10.41 -10.88 -1.01
N LEU A 6 -10.13 -9.80 -0.33
CA LEU A 6 -11.05 -9.24 0.65
C LEU A 6 -12.14 -8.46 -0.07
N ASP A 7 -13.40 -8.81 0.20
CA ASP A 7 -14.55 -8.02 -0.23
C ASP A 7 -14.68 -6.72 0.59
N SER A 8 -15.54 -5.83 0.14
CA SER A 8 -15.74 -4.50 0.75
C SER A 8 -16.09 -4.54 2.23
N GLN A 9 -16.92 -5.50 2.65
CA GLN A 9 -17.36 -5.61 4.05
C GLN A 9 -16.23 -6.13 4.94
N SER A 10 -15.46 -7.10 4.46
CA SER A 10 -14.28 -7.61 5.17
C SER A 10 -13.19 -6.55 5.32
N LEU A 11 -13.04 -5.67 4.33
CA LEU A 11 -12.08 -4.57 4.36
C LEU A 11 -12.51 -3.49 5.36
N GLY A 12 -13.78 -3.08 5.39
CA GLY A 12 -14.28 -2.14 6.39
C GLY A 12 -13.96 -2.63 7.80
N THR A 13 -14.37 -3.83 8.14
CA THR A 13 -14.12 -4.43 9.46
C THR A 13 -12.61 -4.55 9.78
N LEU A 14 -11.77 -4.84 8.79
CA LEU A 14 -10.33 -4.95 8.97
C LEU A 14 -9.69 -3.61 9.30
N PHE A 15 -10.13 -2.55 8.62
CA PHE A 15 -9.53 -1.22 8.76
C PHE A 15 -10.05 -0.46 9.97
N ASP A 16 -11.34 -0.53 10.29
CA ASP A 16 -11.98 0.24 11.38
C ASP A 16 -11.24 0.16 12.71
N SER A 17 -10.80 -1.02 13.09
CA SER A 17 -10.08 -1.22 14.35
C SER A 17 -8.58 -0.87 14.29
N ARG A 18 -8.03 -0.60 13.12
CA ARG A 18 -6.58 -0.49 12.88
C ARG A 18 -6.16 0.84 12.24
N MET A 19 -7.10 1.76 11.94
CA MET A 19 -6.82 3.04 11.27
C MET A 19 -5.89 3.98 12.04
N ALA A 20 -5.70 3.76 13.34
CA ALA A 20 -4.72 4.50 14.13
C ALA A 20 -3.26 4.16 13.74
N ASP A 21 -3.04 3.01 13.11
CA ASP A 21 -1.73 2.62 12.59
C ASP A 21 -1.47 3.30 11.25
N PRO A 22 -0.39 4.10 11.11
CA PRO A 22 -0.14 4.87 9.89
C PRO A 22 0.12 3.99 8.65
N ALA A 23 0.65 2.77 8.79
CA ALA A 23 0.85 1.86 7.67
C ALA A 23 -0.50 1.33 7.15
N ILE A 24 -1.41 0.98 8.06
CA ILE A 24 -2.77 0.57 7.74
C ILE A 24 -3.55 1.75 7.14
N ALA A 25 -3.41 2.95 7.70
CA ALA A 25 -4.05 4.14 7.16
C ALA A 25 -3.62 4.43 5.71
N LEU A 26 -2.32 4.34 5.41
CA LEU A 26 -1.80 4.48 4.04
C LEU A 26 -2.40 3.42 3.11
N LEU A 27 -2.45 2.16 3.53
CA LEU A 27 -3.03 1.07 2.75
C LEU A 27 -4.51 1.31 2.46
N ALA A 28 -5.28 1.70 3.49
CA ALA A 28 -6.71 1.98 3.38
C ALA A 28 -6.98 3.14 2.42
N GLN A 29 -6.29 4.27 2.60
CA GLN A 29 -6.43 5.45 1.73
C GLN A 29 -6.05 5.15 0.27
N THR A 30 -4.97 4.38 0.06
CA THR A 30 -4.55 3.98 -1.29
C THR A 30 -5.60 3.06 -1.93
N THR A 31 -6.13 2.10 -1.17
CA THR A 31 -7.19 1.21 -1.65
C THR A 31 -8.45 1.98 -2.03
N ALA A 32 -8.87 2.96 -1.22
CA ALA A 32 -10.01 3.83 -1.51
C ALA A 32 -9.78 4.67 -2.78
N ALA A 33 -8.62 5.28 -2.93
CA ALA A 33 -8.26 6.05 -4.11
C ALA A 33 -8.28 5.23 -5.40
N MET A 34 -7.86 3.96 -5.34
CA MET A 34 -7.85 3.07 -6.50
C MET A 34 -9.24 2.56 -6.89
N ARG A 35 -10.12 2.39 -5.93
CA ARG A 35 -11.47 1.89 -6.21
C ARG A 35 -12.43 2.97 -6.70
N ALA A 36 -12.00 4.23 -6.75
CA ALA A 36 -12.78 5.39 -7.16
C ALA A 36 -14.16 5.48 -6.47
N ASP A 37 -14.29 4.84 -5.30
CA ASP A 37 -15.46 4.90 -4.44
C ASP A 37 -15.09 5.67 -3.17
N PRO A 38 -15.32 6.99 -3.12
CA PRO A 38 -15.00 7.80 -1.95
C PRO A 38 -15.76 7.35 -0.70
N ASP A 39 -16.87 6.61 -0.87
CA ASP A 39 -17.71 6.13 0.22
C ASP A 39 -17.35 4.70 0.67
N TYR A 40 -16.29 4.10 0.07
CA TYR A 40 -15.92 2.70 0.31
C TYR A 40 -15.65 2.38 1.79
N PHE A 41 -15.07 3.34 2.52
CA PHE A 41 -14.77 3.21 3.96
C PHE A 41 -15.76 3.92 4.88
N HIS A 42 -16.68 4.71 4.33
CA HIS A 42 -17.55 5.60 5.11
C HIS A 42 -18.98 5.08 5.30
N ARG A 43 -19.35 3.97 4.65
CA ARG A 43 -20.75 3.50 4.65
C ARG A 43 -21.29 3.09 6.03
N GLU A 44 -20.44 2.58 6.92
CA GLU A 44 -20.88 2.22 8.27
C GLU A 44 -20.56 3.32 9.29
N ASP A 45 -19.45 4.03 9.11
CA ASP A 45 -19.07 5.16 9.95
C ASP A 45 -19.95 6.40 9.73
N ASP A 46 -20.53 6.58 8.54
CA ASP A 46 -21.43 7.70 8.26
C ASP A 46 -22.68 7.67 9.14
N VAL A 47 -23.18 6.50 9.49
CA VAL A 47 -24.35 6.38 10.40
C VAL A 47 -23.94 6.72 11.83
N ALA A 48 -22.80 6.20 12.31
CA ALA A 48 -22.29 6.49 13.65
C ALA A 48 -21.84 7.94 13.79
N SER A 49 -21.12 8.47 12.77
CA SER A 49 -20.68 9.86 12.71
C SER A 49 -21.85 10.82 12.56
N GLY A 50 -22.87 10.46 11.77
CA GLY A 50 -24.10 11.23 11.62
C GLY A 50 -24.85 11.34 12.94
N VAL A 51 -24.96 10.28 13.74
CA VAL A 51 -25.57 10.31 15.06
C VAL A 51 -24.76 11.19 16.03
N PHE A 52 -23.44 11.16 15.96
CA PHE A 52 -22.58 12.00 16.80
C PHE A 52 -22.72 13.49 16.44
N LEU A 53 -22.77 13.81 15.15
CA LEU A 53 -22.89 15.19 14.66
C LEU A 53 -24.30 15.80 14.86
N THR A 54 -25.34 14.97 14.97
CA THR A 54 -26.71 15.48 15.24
C THR A 54 -26.87 16.06 16.65
N GLY A 55 -25.95 15.77 17.56
CA GLY A 55 -25.92 16.34 18.93
C GLY A 55 -25.12 17.64 19.04
N GLU A 56 -24.34 18.01 18.04
CA GLU A 56 -23.49 19.19 18.04
C GLU A 56 -24.20 20.39 17.38
N ALA A 57 -24.03 21.58 17.95
CA ALA A 57 -24.52 22.79 17.30
C ALA A 57 -23.75 23.05 16.00
N PRO A 58 -24.44 23.39 14.88
CA PRO A 58 -23.77 23.68 13.63
C PRO A 58 -22.70 24.76 13.81
N ALA A 59 -21.46 24.48 13.43
CA ALA A 59 -20.42 25.49 13.40
C ALA A 59 -20.77 26.54 12.34
N ASN A 60 -20.66 27.82 12.72
CA ASN A 60 -20.84 28.91 11.76
C ASN A 60 -19.62 28.95 10.84
N LEU A 61 -19.73 28.32 9.70
CA LEU A 61 -18.75 28.42 8.62
C LEU A 61 -18.98 29.76 7.93
N GLY A 62 -17.95 30.61 7.86
CA GLY A 62 -18.04 31.86 7.10
C GLY A 62 -18.50 31.64 5.65
N ASP A 63 -19.15 32.64 5.04
CA ASP A 63 -19.76 32.55 3.70
C ASP A 63 -18.79 32.10 2.59
N ASP A 64 -17.48 32.17 2.83
CA ASP A 64 -16.43 31.78 1.90
C ASP A 64 -15.78 30.43 2.22
N ALA A 65 -16.25 29.69 3.24
CA ALA A 65 -15.63 28.45 3.67
C ALA A 65 -15.61 27.38 2.57
N LEU A 66 -16.71 27.23 1.82
CA LEU A 66 -16.79 26.33 0.68
C LEU A 66 -15.84 26.77 -0.45
N ALA A 67 -15.79 28.06 -0.75
CA ALA A 67 -14.91 28.59 -1.79
C ALA A 67 -13.43 28.36 -1.44
N ARG A 68 -13.05 28.54 -0.17
CA ARG A 68 -11.70 28.22 0.31
C ARG A 68 -11.37 26.73 0.25
N ALA A 69 -12.34 25.85 0.59
CA ALA A 69 -12.14 24.42 0.50
C ALA A 69 -11.94 23.96 -0.96
N LEU A 70 -12.79 24.45 -1.88
CA LEU A 70 -12.66 24.16 -3.30
C LEU A 70 -11.35 24.71 -3.89
N ALA A 71 -10.95 25.93 -3.51
CA ALA A 71 -9.67 26.50 -3.95
C ALA A 71 -8.46 25.69 -3.49
N ARG A 72 -8.51 25.12 -2.29
CA ARG A 72 -7.45 24.20 -1.82
C ARG A 72 -7.39 22.91 -2.64
N ILE A 73 -8.53 22.32 -2.96
CA ILE A 73 -8.58 21.12 -3.81
C ILE A 73 -7.99 21.42 -5.20
N ASP A 74 -8.32 22.58 -5.79
CA ASP A 74 -7.76 22.99 -7.08
C ASP A 74 -6.24 23.28 -7.01
N GLU A 75 -5.76 23.85 -5.91
CA GLU A 75 -4.35 24.11 -5.67
C GLU A 75 -3.56 22.79 -5.51
N ASP A 76 -4.08 21.85 -4.72
CA ASP A 76 -3.48 20.53 -4.55
C ASP A 76 -3.43 19.76 -5.87
N ALA A 77 -4.51 19.80 -6.68
CA ALA A 77 -4.55 19.21 -8.01
C ALA A 77 -3.58 19.88 -9.00
N ALA A 78 -3.30 21.18 -8.84
CA ALA A 78 -2.32 21.90 -9.65
C ALA A 78 -0.89 21.55 -9.25
N LEU A 79 -0.62 21.38 -7.94
CA LEU A 79 0.66 20.92 -7.42
C LEU A 79 0.97 19.49 -7.89
N ASP A 80 -0.01 18.61 -7.86
CA ASP A 80 0.11 17.24 -8.37
C ASP A 80 0.46 17.20 -9.86
N ARG A 81 -0.24 18.01 -10.68
CA ARG A 81 0.09 18.13 -12.13
C ARG A 81 1.48 18.69 -12.36
N ARG A 82 1.90 19.67 -11.57
CA ARG A 82 3.23 20.27 -11.68
C ARG A 82 4.32 19.28 -11.28
N ALA A 83 4.13 18.54 -10.18
CA ALA A 83 5.05 17.50 -9.76
C ALA A 83 5.19 16.41 -10.84
N ALA A 84 4.09 15.99 -11.46
CA ALA A 84 4.10 15.03 -12.57
C ALA A 84 4.84 15.56 -13.81
N LEU A 85 4.73 16.87 -14.13
CA LEU A 85 5.43 17.50 -15.26
C LEU A 85 6.93 17.69 -15.00
N GLU A 86 7.32 18.00 -13.77
CA GLU A 86 8.73 18.14 -13.39
C GLU A 86 9.49 16.80 -13.43
N VAL A 87 8.77 15.68 -13.25
CA VAL A 87 9.32 14.33 -13.34
C VAL A 87 9.45 13.84 -14.80
N GLN A 88 8.78 14.47 -15.77
CA GLN A 88 8.81 14.12 -17.20
C GLN A 88 10.18 14.32 -17.90
N GLY A 89 11.24 14.11 -17.33
CA GLY A 89 12.59 14.15 -17.92
C GLY A 89 13.59 13.37 -17.08
N GLN A 90 13.12 12.76 -16.02
CA GLN A 90 13.94 11.99 -15.10
C GLN A 90 13.81 10.49 -15.36
N ASP A 91 14.59 9.68 -14.64
CA ASP A 91 14.58 8.21 -14.72
C ASP A 91 13.14 7.64 -14.85
N ALA A 92 12.94 6.68 -15.74
CA ALA A 92 11.64 6.04 -16.00
C ALA A 92 10.93 5.58 -14.70
N ARG A 93 11.68 5.18 -13.68
CA ARG A 93 11.13 4.83 -12.38
C ARG A 93 10.47 6.00 -11.64
N MET A 94 10.96 7.20 -11.83
CA MET A 94 10.32 8.40 -11.25
C MET A 94 8.99 8.69 -11.94
N ALA A 95 8.91 8.47 -13.25
CA ALA A 95 7.66 8.58 -13.99
C ALA A 95 6.63 7.50 -13.56
N GLU A 96 7.10 6.27 -13.33
CA GLU A 96 6.26 5.20 -12.79
C GLU A 96 5.69 5.58 -11.40
N LEU A 97 6.55 6.12 -10.51
CA LEU A 97 6.11 6.56 -9.19
C LEU A 97 5.11 7.73 -9.25
N ALA A 98 5.31 8.66 -10.17
CA ALA A 98 4.40 9.79 -10.35
C ALA A 98 2.98 9.37 -10.81
N ALA A 99 2.87 8.21 -11.44
CA ALA A 99 1.59 7.64 -11.88
C ALA A 99 0.85 6.87 -10.79
N LEU A 100 1.47 6.64 -9.63
CA LEU A 100 0.80 5.95 -8.51
C LEU A 100 -0.35 6.79 -7.92
N PRO A 101 -1.33 6.17 -7.25
CA PRO A 101 -2.37 6.88 -6.51
C PRO A 101 -1.78 7.90 -5.52
N SER A 102 -2.44 9.05 -5.36
CA SER A 102 -1.91 10.20 -4.60
C SER A 102 -1.37 9.84 -3.21
N PRO A 103 -2.06 9.13 -2.32
CA PRO A 103 -1.51 8.83 -1.00
C PRO A 103 -0.21 8.03 -1.05
N LEU A 104 -0.12 7.03 -1.93
CA LEU A 104 1.04 6.18 -2.08
C LEU A 104 2.20 6.90 -2.76
N ARG A 105 1.90 7.69 -3.79
CA ARG A 105 2.88 8.52 -4.50
C ARG A 105 3.60 9.46 -3.53
N GLU A 106 2.85 10.17 -2.72
CA GLU A 106 3.38 11.12 -1.73
C GLU A 106 4.25 10.42 -0.70
N ALA A 107 3.79 9.29 -0.15
CA ALA A 107 4.57 8.47 0.77
C ALA A 107 5.88 7.96 0.13
N ALA A 108 5.85 7.57 -1.14
CA ALA A 108 7.04 7.12 -1.86
C ALA A 108 8.05 8.27 -2.07
N PHE A 109 7.59 9.45 -2.49
CA PHE A 109 8.48 10.60 -2.65
C PHE A 109 9.03 11.10 -1.32
N GLU A 110 8.25 11.08 -0.26
CA GLU A 110 8.73 11.43 1.08
C GLU A 110 9.80 10.44 1.56
N ALA A 111 9.56 9.14 1.40
CA ALA A 111 10.52 8.11 1.75
C ALA A 111 11.85 8.27 0.97
N LEU A 112 11.82 8.62 -0.31
CA LEU A 112 13.01 8.81 -1.14
C LEU A 112 13.88 10.00 -0.74
N LYS A 113 13.40 10.92 0.10
CA LYS A 113 14.24 12.00 0.65
C LYS A 113 15.33 11.48 1.59
N THR A 114 15.07 10.36 2.27
CA THR A 114 15.96 9.81 3.30
C THR A 114 16.31 8.34 3.11
N ARG A 115 15.62 7.66 2.19
CA ARG A 115 15.75 6.23 1.92
C ARG A 115 16.03 5.98 0.45
N SER A 116 16.46 4.79 0.11
CA SER A 116 16.70 4.35 -1.26
C SER A 116 16.08 2.99 -1.51
N TRP A 117 15.85 2.69 -2.78
CA TRP A 117 15.44 1.36 -3.20
C TRP A 117 16.48 0.31 -2.79
N THR A 118 16.03 -0.74 -2.17
CA THR A 118 16.84 -1.88 -1.75
C THR A 118 16.56 -3.10 -2.64
N PHE A 119 17.47 -4.05 -2.62
CA PHE A 119 17.32 -5.31 -3.32
C PHE A 119 16.31 -6.19 -2.55
N GLY A 120 15.24 -6.62 -3.21
CA GLY A 120 14.22 -7.52 -2.66
C GLY A 120 14.27 -8.94 -3.23
N GLY A 121 15.18 -9.16 -4.19
CA GLY A 121 15.28 -10.40 -4.97
C GLY A 121 15.53 -10.10 -6.44
N PHE A 122 15.76 -11.14 -7.24
CA PHE A 122 15.91 -10.95 -8.70
C PHE A 122 14.61 -10.38 -9.28
N GLY A 123 14.72 -9.23 -9.97
CA GLY A 123 13.59 -8.51 -10.53
C GLY A 123 12.72 -7.81 -9.48
N ILE A 124 13.11 -7.77 -8.19
CA ILE A 124 12.35 -7.13 -7.13
C ILE A 124 13.15 -6.00 -6.50
N ARG A 125 12.54 -4.83 -6.39
CA ARG A 125 13.03 -3.68 -5.63
C ARG A 125 12.03 -3.33 -4.55
N ARG A 126 12.52 -2.87 -3.40
CA ARG A 126 11.72 -2.52 -2.24
C ARG A 126 12.08 -1.13 -1.75
N LEU A 127 11.10 -0.34 -1.44
CA LEU A 127 11.23 0.96 -0.79
C LEU A 127 10.42 0.94 0.50
N ALA A 128 11.10 0.99 1.64
CA ALA A 128 10.42 1.15 2.92
C ALA A 128 9.79 2.54 2.97
N LEU A 129 8.48 2.62 3.20
CA LEU A 129 7.72 3.87 3.20
C LEU A 129 7.63 4.45 4.61
N LEU A 130 7.02 3.74 5.51
CA LEU A 130 6.81 4.17 6.90
C LEU A 130 6.60 2.96 7.82
N ASN A 131 6.75 3.18 9.11
CA ASN A 131 6.50 2.19 10.14
C ASN A 131 5.30 2.62 10.97
N GLY A 132 4.46 1.65 11.35
CA GLY A 132 3.39 1.79 12.32
C GLY A 132 3.77 1.20 13.67
N ASP A 133 2.76 0.95 14.49
CA ASP A 133 2.93 0.24 15.77
C ASP A 133 3.00 -1.28 15.52
N GLY A 134 4.22 -1.76 15.32
CA GLY A 134 4.50 -3.16 14.98
C GLY A 134 4.22 -3.54 13.53
N THR A 135 4.00 -2.57 12.65
CA THR A 135 3.78 -2.75 11.21
C THR A 135 4.82 -2.02 10.38
N GLU A 136 5.02 -2.49 9.17
CA GLU A 136 5.85 -1.86 8.15
C GLU A 136 5.09 -1.74 6.85
N ALA A 137 5.11 -0.55 6.25
CA ALA A 137 4.60 -0.34 4.89
C ALA A 137 5.77 -0.25 3.91
N GLU A 138 5.73 -1.05 2.85
CA GLU A 138 6.72 -1.07 1.80
C GLU A 138 6.07 -1.00 0.42
N LEU A 139 6.70 -0.21 -0.45
CA LEU A 139 6.41 -0.25 -1.88
C LEU A 139 7.36 -1.24 -2.54
N MET A 140 6.81 -2.23 -3.20
CA MET A 140 7.56 -3.22 -3.96
C MET A 140 7.34 -3.00 -5.45
N ARG A 141 8.42 -3.01 -6.23
CA ARG A 141 8.41 -2.97 -7.69
C ARG A 141 8.93 -4.31 -8.19
N VAL A 142 8.11 -5.03 -8.93
CA VAL A 142 8.41 -6.35 -9.45
C VAL A 142 8.41 -6.31 -10.97
N GLU A 143 9.52 -6.71 -11.57
CA GLU A 143 9.66 -6.82 -13.03
C GLU A 143 8.75 -7.94 -13.56
N PRO A 144 8.22 -7.79 -14.80
CA PRO A 144 7.39 -8.81 -15.42
C PRO A 144 8.04 -10.20 -15.41
N GLY A 145 7.29 -11.19 -14.97
CA GLY A 145 7.74 -12.59 -14.90
C GLY A 145 8.67 -12.93 -13.72
N PHE A 146 9.03 -11.96 -12.88
CA PHE A 146 9.78 -12.20 -11.65
C PHE A 146 8.84 -12.31 -10.45
N GLY A 147 9.37 -12.80 -9.33
CA GLY A 147 8.57 -12.99 -8.13
C GLY A 147 9.39 -13.45 -6.93
N ALA A 148 8.74 -13.53 -5.79
CA ALA A 148 9.36 -14.01 -4.56
C ALA A 148 9.47 -15.55 -4.56
N ALA A 149 10.56 -16.04 -3.98
CA ALA A 149 10.70 -17.47 -3.72
C ALA A 149 9.60 -17.94 -2.75
N PRO A 150 9.26 -19.24 -2.76
CA PRO A 150 8.28 -19.79 -1.82
C PRO A 150 8.62 -19.41 -0.38
N HIS A 151 7.66 -18.81 0.30
CA HIS A 151 7.82 -18.34 1.68
C HIS A 151 6.54 -18.49 2.47
N ASP A 152 6.68 -18.45 3.77
CA ASP A 152 5.62 -18.49 4.77
C ASP A 152 5.62 -17.18 5.55
N HIS A 153 4.50 -16.86 6.18
CA HIS A 153 4.34 -15.68 7.02
C HIS A 153 4.27 -16.08 8.50
N GLN A 154 5.05 -15.40 9.34
CA GLN A 154 4.99 -15.56 10.80
C GLN A 154 3.90 -14.70 11.43
N ALA A 155 3.47 -13.66 10.71
CA ALA A 155 2.42 -12.74 11.08
C ALA A 155 1.54 -12.43 9.85
N GLU A 156 0.54 -11.58 10.00
CA GLU A 156 -0.30 -11.15 8.88
C GLU A 156 0.49 -10.25 7.91
N GLU A 157 0.19 -10.40 6.63
CA GLU A 157 0.61 -9.49 5.56
C GLU A 157 -0.59 -9.10 4.72
N LEU A 158 -0.76 -7.80 4.51
CA LEU A 158 -1.75 -7.21 3.62
C LEU A 158 -1.02 -6.69 2.37
N THR A 159 -1.42 -7.14 1.20
CA THR A 159 -0.79 -6.73 -0.06
C THR A 159 -1.83 -6.19 -1.03
N LEU A 160 -1.75 -4.88 -1.33
CA LEU A 160 -2.53 -4.21 -2.37
C LEU A 160 -1.76 -4.23 -3.68
N ILE A 161 -2.39 -4.72 -4.74
CA ILE A 161 -1.84 -4.63 -6.08
C ILE A 161 -2.17 -3.24 -6.63
N VAL A 162 -1.14 -2.42 -6.86
CA VAL A 162 -1.30 -1.05 -7.33
C VAL A 162 -1.31 -0.98 -8.85
N THR A 163 -0.38 -1.67 -9.51
CA THR A 163 -0.36 -1.84 -10.98
C THR A 163 -0.01 -3.26 -11.33
N GLY A 164 -0.37 -3.66 -12.54
CA GLY A 164 -0.10 -5.01 -13.01
C GLY A 164 -0.96 -6.07 -12.35
N ALA A 165 -0.43 -7.27 -12.34
CA ALA A 165 -1.04 -8.42 -11.69
C ALA A 165 0.02 -9.43 -11.25
N TYR A 166 -0.30 -10.26 -10.27
CA TYR A 166 0.49 -11.44 -9.91
C TYR A 166 -0.38 -12.67 -9.68
N ASP A 167 0.25 -13.84 -9.77
CA ASP A 167 -0.29 -15.12 -9.35
C ASP A 167 0.57 -15.65 -8.20
N ASP A 168 -0.04 -16.09 -7.11
CA ASP A 168 0.65 -16.58 -5.91
C ASP A 168 0.68 -18.12 -5.79
N GLY A 169 0.14 -18.80 -6.81
CA GLY A 169 -0.06 -20.25 -6.84
C GLY A 169 -1.40 -20.68 -6.23
N HIS A 170 -2.16 -19.77 -5.64
CA HIS A 170 -3.49 -20.02 -5.08
C HIS A 170 -4.56 -19.18 -5.77
N GLY A 171 -4.17 -18.06 -6.37
CA GLY A 171 -5.05 -17.17 -7.09
C GLY A 171 -4.32 -16.07 -7.84
N ARG A 172 -5.06 -15.45 -8.75
CA ARG A 172 -4.62 -14.28 -9.51
C ARG A 172 -5.17 -13.02 -8.89
N TYR A 173 -4.30 -12.04 -8.70
CA TYR A 173 -4.63 -10.73 -8.15
C TYR A 173 -4.21 -9.65 -9.13
N GLN A 174 -5.05 -8.66 -9.34
CA GLN A 174 -4.84 -7.55 -10.28
C GLN A 174 -4.97 -6.19 -9.59
N SER A 175 -4.66 -5.13 -10.31
CA SER A 175 -4.75 -3.76 -9.79
C SER A 175 -6.09 -3.50 -9.08
N GLY A 176 -6.03 -3.00 -7.85
CA GLY A 176 -7.16 -2.78 -6.94
C GLY A 176 -7.51 -3.95 -6.02
N ASP A 177 -6.94 -5.15 -6.25
CA ASP A 177 -7.13 -6.29 -5.36
C ASP A 177 -6.25 -6.16 -4.10
N LEU A 178 -6.83 -6.51 -2.96
CA LEU A 178 -6.13 -6.62 -1.70
C LEU A 178 -6.14 -8.08 -1.23
N SER A 179 -4.97 -8.64 -0.98
CA SER A 179 -4.80 -9.98 -0.41
C SER A 179 -4.38 -9.90 1.05
N LEU A 180 -4.83 -10.89 1.83
CA LEU A 180 -4.42 -11.11 3.22
C LEU A 180 -3.76 -12.47 3.35
N ALA A 181 -2.47 -12.50 3.61
CA ALA A 181 -1.74 -13.70 3.99
C ALA A 181 -1.69 -13.79 5.53
N LYS A 182 -2.07 -14.96 6.06
CA LYS A 182 -2.06 -15.25 7.50
C LYS A 182 -0.88 -16.16 7.86
N PRO A 183 -0.47 -16.22 9.14
CA PRO A 183 0.55 -17.15 9.59
C PRO A 183 0.28 -18.59 9.11
N GLY A 184 1.32 -19.23 8.58
CA GLY A 184 1.24 -20.57 8.00
C GLY A 184 0.73 -20.62 6.55
N PHE A 185 0.47 -19.47 5.93
CA PHE A 185 0.14 -19.41 4.51
C PHE A 185 1.41 -19.37 3.67
N THR A 186 1.68 -20.46 2.97
CA THR A 186 2.82 -20.57 2.06
C THR A 186 2.40 -20.19 0.65
N HIS A 187 3.13 -19.25 0.03
CA HIS A 187 2.90 -18.85 -1.35
C HIS A 187 4.21 -18.48 -2.08
N ALA A 188 4.09 -18.27 -3.40
CA ALA A 188 5.21 -17.88 -4.26
C ALA A 188 4.71 -16.85 -5.29
N PRO A 189 4.42 -15.60 -4.89
CA PRO A 189 3.84 -14.61 -5.78
C PRO A 189 4.80 -14.26 -6.92
N LYS A 190 4.26 -14.28 -8.14
CA LYS A 190 4.98 -14.01 -9.38
C LYS A 190 4.20 -13.01 -10.22
N ALA A 191 4.82 -11.89 -10.57
CA ALA A 191 4.24 -10.90 -11.48
C ALA A 191 3.97 -11.50 -12.86
N GLU A 192 2.86 -11.14 -13.44
CA GLU A 192 2.52 -11.52 -14.82
C GLU A 192 3.47 -10.86 -15.82
N MET A 193 3.46 -11.38 -17.05
CA MET A 193 4.20 -10.77 -18.15
C MET A 193 3.46 -9.53 -18.66
N GLY A 194 4.21 -8.55 -19.14
CA GLY A 194 3.65 -7.40 -19.88
C GLY A 194 3.92 -6.07 -19.23
N GLU A 195 3.65 -5.92 -17.94
CA GLU A 195 3.86 -4.65 -17.22
C GLU A 195 4.51 -4.86 -15.85
N VAL A 196 5.10 -3.79 -15.33
CA VAL A 196 5.67 -3.77 -13.98
C VAL A 196 4.55 -3.86 -12.96
N CYS A 197 4.72 -4.76 -11.98
CA CYS A 197 3.78 -4.89 -10.88
C CYS A 197 4.27 -4.08 -9.68
N TYR A 198 3.49 -3.07 -9.29
CA TYR A 198 3.70 -2.34 -8.05
C TYR A 198 2.77 -2.87 -6.97
N LEU A 199 3.34 -3.14 -5.80
CA LEU A 199 2.64 -3.67 -4.63
C LEU A 199 2.85 -2.73 -3.44
N LEU A 200 1.79 -2.44 -2.69
CA LEU A 200 1.89 -1.87 -1.35
C LEU A 200 1.68 -3.00 -0.35
N ALA A 201 2.74 -3.41 0.33
CA ALA A 201 2.69 -4.42 1.36
C ALA A 201 2.72 -3.77 2.76
N VAL A 202 1.83 -4.22 3.65
CA VAL A 202 1.86 -3.91 5.08
C VAL A 202 2.03 -5.21 5.84
N THR A 203 3.16 -5.34 6.53
CA THR A 203 3.55 -6.57 7.23
C THR A 203 3.63 -6.34 8.73
N TYR A 204 3.21 -7.36 9.50
CA TYR A 204 3.36 -7.40 10.96
C TYR A 204 4.59 -8.22 11.40
N GLY A 205 5.41 -8.62 10.46
CA GLY A 205 6.64 -9.37 10.73
C GLY A 205 7.28 -9.92 9.46
N PRO A 206 8.53 -10.38 9.54
CA PRO A 206 9.29 -10.80 8.38
C PRO A 206 8.74 -12.09 7.77
N PRO A 207 8.83 -12.24 6.43
CA PRO A 207 8.57 -13.51 5.77
C PRO A 207 9.66 -14.55 6.13
N LYS A 208 9.28 -15.81 6.15
CA LYS A 208 10.16 -16.94 6.33
C LYS A 208 10.30 -17.69 5.00
N PHE A 209 11.42 -17.55 4.33
CA PHE A 209 11.68 -18.29 3.10
C PHE A 209 11.85 -19.79 3.35
N LEU A 210 11.43 -20.59 2.37
CA LEU A 210 11.46 -22.04 2.43
C LEU A 210 12.60 -22.61 1.57
N GLY A 211 12.97 -23.88 1.80
CA GLY A 211 13.97 -24.59 1.02
C GLY A 211 15.36 -23.94 1.07
N ALA A 212 16.07 -23.95 -0.04
CA ALA A 212 17.43 -23.42 -0.15
C ALA A 212 17.52 -21.91 0.17
N PHE A 213 16.49 -21.13 -0.16
CA PHE A 213 16.43 -19.71 0.18
C PHE A 213 16.28 -19.47 1.69
N GLY A 214 15.54 -20.32 2.40
CA GLY A 214 15.44 -20.25 3.86
C GLY A 214 16.76 -20.56 4.54
N VAL A 215 17.50 -21.53 4.04
CA VAL A 215 18.86 -21.83 4.52
C VAL A 215 19.79 -20.64 4.28
N LEU A 216 19.73 -20.03 3.11
CA LEU A 216 20.54 -18.86 2.76
C LEU A 216 20.15 -17.64 3.62
N GLN A 217 18.87 -17.41 3.85
CA GLN A 217 18.35 -16.34 4.75
C GLN A 217 18.96 -16.51 6.16
N THR A 218 18.95 -17.72 6.69
CA THR A 218 19.50 -18.01 8.02
C THR A 218 21.01 -17.88 8.05
N ALA A 219 21.71 -18.40 7.04
CA ALA A 219 23.18 -18.44 6.98
C ALA A 219 23.81 -17.06 6.75
N LEU A 220 23.19 -16.21 5.95
CA LEU A 220 23.69 -14.88 5.62
C LEU A 220 23.17 -13.80 6.57
N GLY A 221 22.31 -14.17 7.53
CA GLY A 221 21.71 -13.20 8.43
C GLY A 221 21.03 -12.08 7.63
N PHE A 222 20.34 -12.42 6.52
CA PHE A 222 19.60 -11.42 5.76
C PHE A 222 18.59 -10.80 6.70
N PRO A 223 18.88 -9.62 7.26
CA PRO A 223 17.96 -8.98 8.15
C PRO A 223 16.85 -8.41 7.28
N TRP A 224 15.71 -8.99 7.40
CA TRP A 224 14.46 -8.31 7.11
C TRP A 224 14.15 -7.30 8.25
N THR A 225 15.09 -6.86 8.99
CA THR A 225 14.84 -5.85 10.01
C THR A 225 15.11 -4.49 9.43
N PRO A 226 14.15 -3.57 9.43
CA PRO A 226 14.47 -2.16 9.31
C PRO A 226 15.44 -1.83 10.43
N LYS A 227 16.55 -1.23 10.09
CA LYS A 227 17.35 -0.56 11.11
C LYS A 227 16.48 0.54 11.67
N ALA A 228 16.15 0.43 12.96
CA ALA A 228 15.59 1.54 13.70
C ALA A 228 16.50 2.75 13.46
N GLY A 229 15.97 3.76 12.80
CA GLY A 229 16.59 5.08 12.66
C GLY A 229 16.37 5.89 13.92
#